data_bf45106d4108eaaba67f6ef5cc13955a
#
_entry.id   bf45106d4108eaaba67f6ef5cc13955a
#
_cell.length_a   1.000
_cell.length_b   1.000
_cell.length_c   1.000
_cell.angle_alpha   90.00
_cell.angle_beta   90.00
_cell.angle_gamma   90.00
#
_symmetry.space_group_name_H-M   'P 1'
#
loop_
_entity.id
_entity.type
_entity.pdbx_description
1 polymer ?
#
loop_
_entity_poly.entity_id
_entity_poly.type
_entity_poly.pdbx_seq_one_letter_code
_entity_poly.pdbx_strand_id
1 'polypeptide(L)'
;MATTGHENTIDTLLLEERRYPPPEEFAKNANAQADIYDRDPEEFWGAEARERVTWFEPFDKVCEWELPYAKWFLGGKLNITYNCVDRHVEAGNGGKVAYYWEGEPEGDRREVTFEEF
;
A
#
# COMPACT_ATOMS: atom_id res chain seq x y z
N MET A 1 4.07 -6.24 57.64
CA MET A 1 4.91 -5.51 56.67
C MET A 1 4.70 -6.14 55.32
N ALA A 2 3.91 -5.49 54.45
CA ALA A 2 3.62 -6.00 53.14
C ALA A 2 4.72 -5.53 52.19
N THR A 3 5.48 -6.47 51.62
CA THR A 3 6.39 -6.24 50.53
C THR A 3 5.56 -6.07 49.28
N THR A 4 5.36 -4.83 48.84
CA THR A 4 4.82 -4.51 47.52
C THR A 4 5.89 -4.93 46.50
N GLY A 5 5.65 -6.08 45.87
CA GLY A 5 6.44 -6.51 44.74
C GLY A 5 6.33 -5.46 43.59
N HIS A 6 7.44 -4.95 43.15
CA HIS A 6 7.51 -4.34 41.84
C HIS A 6 7.31 -5.46 40.82
N GLU A 7 6.04 -5.69 40.46
CA GLU A 7 5.74 -6.46 39.24
C GLU A 7 6.44 -5.76 38.09
N ASN A 8 7.23 -6.50 37.36
CA ASN A 8 8.13 -5.99 36.34
C ASN A 8 7.34 -5.15 35.32
N THR A 9 7.69 -3.87 35.23
CA THR A 9 7.13 -2.92 34.27
C THR A 9 7.21 -3.45 32.82
N ILE A 10 8.18 -4.31 32.54
CA ILE A 10 8.38 -4.96 31.24
C ILE A 10 7.26 -5.98 30.96
N ASP A 11 6.87 -6.80 31.94
CA ASP A 11 5.79 -7.78 31.76
C ASP A 11 4.43 -7.10 31.54
N THR A 12 4.23 -5.94 32.18
CA THR A 12 3.03 -5.13 31.96
C THR A 12 2.98 -4.52 30.56
N LEU A 13 4.13 -4.17 29.98
CA LEU A 13 4.22 -3.67 28.60
C LEU A 13 3.97 -4.76 27.56
N LEU A 14 4.24 -6.03 27.87
CA LEU A 14 3.96 -7.17 27.00
C LEU A 14 2.49 -7.57 26.98
N LEU A 15 1.71 -7.14 27.98
CA LEU A 15 0.27 -7.42 28.13
C LEU A 15 -0.59 -6.21 27.72
N GLU A 16 -0.22 -5.52 26.66
CA GLU A 16 -0.98 -4.35 26.17
C GLU A 16 -2.31 -4.80 25.53
N GLU A 17 -3.40 -4.55 26.20
CA GLU A 17 -4.76 -4.89 25.75
C GLU A 17 -5.53 -3.68 25.22
N ARG A 18 -4.97 -2.47 25.36
CA ARG A 18 -5.66 -1.26 24.91
C ARG A 18 -5.83 -1.28 23.39
N ARG A 19 -7.01 -0.90 22.96
CA ARG A 19 -7.34 -0.76 21.54
C ARG A 19 -7.71 0.68 21.25
N TYR A 20 -7.24 1.18 20.13
CA TYR A 20 -7.47 2.54 19.68
C TYR A 20 -8.22 2.49 18.34
N PRO A 21 -9.56 2.30 18.37
CA PRO A 21 -10.34 2.29 17.16
C PRO A 21 -10.29 3.66 16.49
N PRO A 22 -10.39 3.74 15.15
CA PRO A 22 -10.49 5.01 14.46
C PRO A 22 -11.79 5.74 14.88
N PRO A 23 -11.81 7.09 14.84
CA PRO A 23 -13.04 7.85 15.03
C PRO A 23 -14.14 7.39 14.08
N GLU A 24 -15.39 7.31 14.54
CA GLU A 24 -16.52 6.79 13.77
C GLU A 24 -16.72 7.50 12.43
N GLU A 25 -16.58 8.83 12.41
CA GLU A 25 -16.69 9.62 11.18
C GLU A 25 -15.60 9.28 10.16
N PHE A 26 -14.37 9.07 10.64
CA PHE A 26 -13.26 8.65 9.79
C PHE A 26 -13.51 7.23 9.24
N ALA A 27 -13.89 6.29 10.09
CA ALA A 27 -14.16 4.92 9.69
C ALA A 27 -15.29 4.85 8.66
N LYS A 28 -16.38 5.62 8.86
CA LYS A 28 -17.53 5.67 7.94
C LYS A 28 -17.16 6.15 6.54
N ASN A 29 -16.23 7.10 6.45
CA ASN A 29 -15.81 7.72 5.19
C ASN A 29 -14.54 7.07 4.60
N ALA A 30 -13.98 6.04 5.24
CA ALA A 30 -12.80 5.35 4.76
C ALA A 30 -13.09 4.56 3.47
N ASN A 31 -12.15 4.58 2.53
CA ASN A 31 -12.26 3.81 1.27
C ASN A 31 -12.24 2.30 1.49
N ALA A 32 -11.56 1.84 2.55
CA ALA A 32 -11.52 0.45 2.96
C ALA A 32 -12.27 0.29 4.29
N GLN A 33 -13.16 -0.69 4.37
CA GLN A 33 -13.89 -1.04 5.58
C GLN A 33 -13.27 -2.27 6.23
N ALA A 34 -13.62 -2.52 7.51
CA ALA A 34 -13.01 -3.61 8.28
C ALA A 34 -13.27 -5.01 7.67
N ASP A 35 -14.34 -5.17 6.90
CA ASP A 35 -14.69 -6.42 6.20
C ASP A 35 -13.64 -6.87 5.17
N ILE A 36 -12.73 -5.98 4.76
CA ILE A 36 -11.64 -6.31 3.84
C ILE A 36 -10.77 -7.45 4.38
N TYR A 37 -10.64 -7.58 5.70
CA TYR A 37 -9.86 -8.64 6.34
C TYR A 37 -10.54 -10.02 6.31
N ASP A 38 -11.84 -10.05 6.04
CA ASP A 38 -12.64 -11.29 5.94
C ASP A 38 -12.69 -11.84 4.51
N ARG A 39 -12.18 -11.08 3.54
CA ARG A 39 -12.16 -11.46 2.13
C ARG A 39 -11.06 -12.48 1.85
N ASP A 40 -11.31 -13.37 0.90
CA ASP A 40 -10.27 -14.23 0.38
C ASP A 40 -9.13 -13.40 -0.28
N PRO A 41 -7.87 -13.59 0.15
CA PRO A 41 -6.75 -12.79 -0.37
C PRO A 41 -6.52 -12.95 -1.88
N GLU A 42 -6.74 -14.13 -2.45
CA GLU A 42 -6.54 -14.34 -3.89
C GLU A 42 -7.66 -13.65 -4.70
N GLU A 43 -8.91 -13.73 -4.23
CA GLU A 43 -10.02 -13.00 -4.86
C GLU A 43 -9.80 -11.49 -4.78
N PHE A 44 -9.44 -10.98 -3.61
CA PHE A 44 -9.20 -9.56 -3.39
C PHE A 44 -8.06 -9.03 -4.27
N TRP A 45 -6.86 -9.62 -4.16
CA TRP A 45 -5.71 -9.15 -4.92
C TRP A 45 -5.83 -9.41 -6.42
N GLY A 46 -6.52 -10.48 -6.81
CA GLY A 46 -6.83 -10.75 -8.19
C GLY A 46 -7.74 -9.72 -8.83
N ALA A 47 -8.76 -9.25 -8.11
CA ALA A 47 -9.66 -8.20 -8.56
C ALA A 47 -8.92 -6.85 -8.68
N GLU A 48 -8.21 -6.44 -7.63
CA GLU A 48 -7.42 -5.20 -7.60
C GLU A 48 -6.37 -5.15 -8.73
N ALA A 49 -5.67 -6.26 -8.97
CA ALA A 49 -4.66 -6.35 -10.02
C ALA A 49 -5.26 -6.25 -11.44
N ARG A 50 -6.44 -6.81 -11.67
CA ARG A 50 -7.11 -6.70 -12.97
C ARG A 50 -7.67 -5.31 -13.22
N GLU A 51 -8.18 -4.66 -12.18
CA GLU A 51 -8.80 -3.34 -12.29
C GLU A 51 -7.77 -2.21 -12.39
N ARG A 52 -6.71 -2.29 -11.57
CA ARG A 52 -5.82 -1.14 -11.36
C ARG A 52 -4.50 -1.20 -12.11
N VAL A 53 -4.12 -2.37 -12.62
CA VAL A 53 -2.85 -2.57 -13.31
C VAL A 53 -3.09 -2.86 -14.79
N THR A 54 -2.34 -2.16 -15.64
CA THR A 54 -2.32 -2.47 -17.08
C THR A 54 -1.31 -3.58 -17.33
N TRP A 55 -1.82 -4.72 -17.75
CA TRP A 55 -1.04 -5.90 -18.10
C TRP A 55 -0.79 -5.95 -19.60
N PHE A 56 0.44 -6.22 -20.01
CA PHE A 56 0.76 -6.52 -21.42
C PHE A 56 0.40 -7.96 -21.76
N GLU A 57 0.62 -8.87 -20.81
CA GLU A 57 0.09 -10.24 -20.84
C GLU A 57 -0.63 -10.47 -19.49
N PRO A 58 -1.94 -10.76 -19.49
CA PRO A 58 -2.67 -11.05 -18.27
C PRO A 58 -2.07 -12.26 -17.52
N PHE A 59 -2.18 -12.25 -16.19
CA PHE A 59 -1.77 -13.40 -15.38
C PHE A 59 -2.80 -14.53 -15.44
N ASP A 60 -2.30 -15.76 -15.34
CA ASP A 60 -3.12 -16.98 -15.33
C ASP A 60 -3.54 -17.39 -13.92
N LYS A 61 -2.67 -17.14 -12.93
CA LYS A 61 -2.87 -17.52 -11.54
C LYS A 61 -2.48 -16.37 -10.61
N VAL A 62 -3.32 -16.11 -9.59
CA VAL A 62 -3.11 -15.00 -8.66
C VAL A 62 -1.94 -15.28 -7.73
N CYS A 63 -1.92 -16.44 -7.09
CA CYS A 63 -0.90 -16.79 -6.10
C CYS A 63 -0.53 -18.27 -6.12
N GLU A 64 0.74 -18.55 -5.88
CA GLU A 64 1.25 -19.82 -5.40
C GLU A 64 1.94 -19.61 -4.07
N TRP A 65 1.38 -20.19 -3.02
CA TRP A 65 1.88 -20.06 -1.67
C TRP A 65 2.46 -21.37 -1.17
N GLU A 66 3.79 -21.43 -1.09
CA GLU A 66 4.54 -22.57 -0.55
C GLU A 66 5.60 -22.03 0.42
N LEU A 67 5.31 -22.08 1.71
CA LEU A 67 6.19 -21.51 2.73
C LEU A 67 7.61 -22.06 2.66
N PRO A 68 8.65 -21.21 2.71
CA PRO A 68 8.62 -19.75 2.92
C PRO A 68 8.46 -18.91 1.65
N TYR A 69 8.12 -19.52 0.53
CA TYR A 69 8.06 -18.86 -0.78
C TYR A 69 6.63 -18.50 -1.16
N ALA A 70 6.49 -17.37 -1.83
CA ALA A 70 5.25 -16.95 -2.47
C ALA A 70 5.56 -16.42 -3.88
N LYS A 71 4.69 -16.74 -4.84
CA LYS A 71 4.73 -16.17 -6.18
C LYS A 71 3.37 -15.57 -6.47
N TRP A 72 3.35 -14.35 -6.98
CA TRP A 72 2.13 -13.62 -7.31
C TRP A 72 2.02 -13.37 -8.80
N PHE A 73 0.78 -13.39 -9.30
CA PHE A 73 0.42 -13.05 -10.67
C PHE A 73 1.23 -13.80 -11.74
N LEU A 74 1.24 -15.12 -11.60
CA LEU A 74 2.02 -16.03 -12.47
C LEU A 74 1.55 -15.89 -13.92
N GLY A 75 2.51 -15.90 -14.85
CA GLY A 75 2.27 -15.73 -16.27
C GLY A 75 2.07 -14.28 -16.70
N GLY A 76 1.74 -13.39 -15.78
CA GLY A 76 1.52 -11.99 -16.08
C GLY A 76 2.78 -11.24 -16.48
N LYS A 77 2.66 -10.32 -17.45
CA LYS A 77 3.73 -9.39 -17.84
C LYS A 77 3.23 -7.97 -17.84
N LEU A 78 3.98 -7.09 -17.21
CA LEU A 78 3.71 -5.67 -17.14
C LEU A 78 5.01 -4.87 -17.25
N ASN A 79 4.88 -3.58 -17.54
CA ASN A 79 5.94 -2.61 -17.36
C ASN A 79 5.54 -1.68 -16.22
N ILE A 80 6.40 -1.57 -15.20
CA ILE A 80 6.12 -0.74 -14.04
C ILE A 80 6.15 0.75 -14.39
N THR A 81 7.08 1.18 -15.26
CA THR A 81 7.16 2.56 -15.71
C THR A 81 5.91 2.95 -16.49
N TYR A 82 5.46 2.09 -17.42
CA TYR A 82 4.19 2.33 -18.11
C TYR A 82 3.03 2.54 -17.13
N ASN A 83 2.92 1.67 -16.12
CA ASN A 83 1.86 1.77 -15.13
C ASN A 83 1.96 3.01 -14.24
N CYS A 84 3.17 3.47 -13.92
CA CYS A 84 3.39 4.60 -13.02
C CYS A 84 3.44 5.95 -13.74
N VAL A 85 3.83 5.99 -15.02
CA VAL A 85 4.10 7.22 -15.75
C VAL A 85 3.33 7.27 -17.07
N ASP A 86 3.70 6.43 -18.05
CA ASP A 86 3.26 6.58 -19.44
C ASP A 86 1.74 6.60 -19.58
N ARG A 87 1.02 5.67 -18.95
CA ARG A 87 -0.44 5.60 -19.01
C ARG A 87 -1.13 6.85 -18.45
N HIS A 88 -0.48 7.56 -17.52
CA HIS A 88 -1.01 8.80 -16.96
C HIS A 88 -0.84 9.96 -17.92
N VAL A 89 0.27 9.99 -18.66
CA VAL A 89 0.49 10.96 -19.76
C VAL A 89 -0.52 10.72 -20.86
N GLU A 90 -0.69 9.48 -21.31
CA GLU A 90 -1.69 9.07 -22.31
C GLU A 90 -3.13 9.42 -21.90
N ALA A 91 -3.43 9.34 -20.60
CA ALA A 91 -4.71 9.74 -20.02
C ALA A 91 -4.90 11.27 -19.89
N GLY A 92 -3.98 12.08 -20.41
CA GLY A 92 -4.05 13.55 -20.38
C GLY A 92 -3.60 14.17 -19.06
N ASN A 93 -2.92 13.43 -18.20
CA ASN A 93 -2.38 13.92 -16.94
C ASN A 93 -0.91 14.37 -17.01
N GLY A 94 -0.33 14.46 -18.22
CA GLY A 94 1.08 14.77 -18.42
C GLY A 94 1.53 16.06 -17.72
N GLY A 95 0.71 17.10 -17.75
CA GLY A 95 0.99 18.38 -17.09
C GLY A 95 0.83 18.41 -15.56
N LYS A 96 0.40 17.30 -14.92
CA LYS A 96 0.33 17.24 -13.46
C LYS A 96 1.73 17.03 -12.88
N VAL A 97 2.00 17.65 -11.73
CA VAL A 97 3.25 17.45 -11.00
C VAL A 97 3.33 16.01 -10.50
N ALA A 98 4.36 15.29 -10.95
CA ALA A 98 4.66 13.94 -10.50
C ALA A 98 5.36 13.97 -9.15
N TYR A 99 6.32 14.90 -8.98
CA TYR A 99 6.99 15.11 -7.71
C TYR A 99 7.60 16.52 -7.60
N TYR A 100 7.77 16.96 -6.36
CA TYR A 100 8.49 18.17 -6.01
C TYR A 100 9.92 17.78 -5.60
N TRP A 101 10.89 18.30 -6.32
CA TRP A 101 12.28 18.12 -6.01
C TRP A 101 12.80 19.30 -5.19
N GLU A 102 13.56 19.02 -4.15
CA GLU A 102 14.24 20.03 -3.33
C GLU A 102 15.71 19.67 -3.19
N GLY A 103 16.59 20.61 -3.57
CA GLY A 103 18.03 20.47 -3.46
C GLY A 103 18.55 20.75 -2.05
N GLU A 104 19.84 20.48 -1.83
CA GLU A 104 20.52 20.77 -0.57
C GLU A 104 20.61 22.29 -0.27
N PRO A 105 20.91 23.17 -1.27
CA PRO A 105 20.86 24.60 -1.06
C PRO A 105 19.43 25.09 -0.83
N GLU A 106 19.24 25.96 0.17
CA GLU A 106 17.94 26.57 0.47
C GLU A 106 17.37 27.31 -0.75
N GLY A 107 16.13 26.97 -1.11
CA GLY A 107 15.42 27.57 -2.25
C GLY A 107 15.68 26.90 -3.60
N ASP A 108 16.54 25.90 -3.67
CA ASP A 108 16.73 25.09 -4.89
C ASP A 108 15.60 24.07 -4.99
N ARG A 109 14.52 24.47 -5.68
CA ARG A 109 13.28 23.67 -5.83
C ARG A 109 12.86 23.56 -7.28
N ARG A 110 12.32 22.42 -7.64
CA ARG A 110 11.79 22.16 -8.98
C ARG A 110 10.53 21.28 -8.90
N GLU A 111 9.55 21.63 -9.70
CA GLU A 111 8.42 20.79 -10.00
C GLU A 111 8.76 19.93 -11.22
N VAL A 112 8.47 18.64 -11.17
CA VAL A 112 8.65 17.72 -12.29
C VAL A 112 7.30 17.12 -12.60
N THR A 113 6.84 17.34 -13.82
CA THR A 113 5.56 16.80 -14.32
C THR A 113 5.69 15.35 -14.76
N PHE A 114 4.56 14.66 -14.97
CA PHE A 114 4.57 13.31 -15.53
C PHE A 114 5.13 13.26 -16.95
N GLU A 115 4.96 14.34 -17.74
CA GLU A 115 5.48 14.42 -19.11
C GLU A 115 7.00 14.66 -19.15
N GLU A 116 7.56 15.30 -18.12
CA GLU A 116 8.99 15.55 -17.99
C GLU A 116 9.75 14.37 -17.38
N PHE A 117 9.05 13.45 -16.72
CA PHE A 117 9.63 12.32 -16.03
C PHE A 117 9.89 11.14 -16.96
#